data_cdb7d1f2a10e01c4899d50729f2e5cb5
#
_entry.id   cdb7d1f2a10e01c4899d50729f2e5cb5
#
_cell.length_a   1.000
_cell.length_b   1.000
_cell.length_c   1.000
_cell.angle_alpha   90.00
_cell.angle_beta   90.00
_cell.angle_gamma   90.00
#
_symmetry.space_group_name_H-M   'P 1'
#
loop_
_entity.id
_entity.type
_entity.pdbx_description
1 polymer ?
#
loop_
_entity_poly.entity_id
_entity_poly.type
_entity_poly.pdbx_seq_one_letter_code
_entity_poly.pdbx_strand_id
1 'polypeptide(L)'
;RAGAKVAQNYFHNEERAAQAFAEFQETGAEGAMFRADVTDEANVNRLVAEATEQLGPIDIVVLNATPDQPQKPIEDYDWAFYQSMLDFFIKSPFLVTRAVLPHMKQQKWGRIINIGSEVFHLGVKPFTAYVAAKGGQNGFNRSLAHELAEWNITVNMVAPGWIPVERHEN
;
A
#
# COMPACT_ATOMS: atom_id res chain seq x y z
N ARG A 1 -15.86 4.23 -11.31
CA ARG A 1 -17.26 4.04 -11.76
C ARG A 1 -18.24 3.85 -10.59
N ALA A 2 -17.75 3.66 -9.36
CA ALA A 2 -18.57 3.49 -8.15
C ALA A 2 -18.76 4.79 -7.36
N GLY A 3 -18.38 5.96 -7.91
CA GLY A 3 -18.54 7.27 -7.28
C GLY A 3 -17.50 7.62 -6.21
N ALA A 4 -16.44 6.82 -6.04
CA ALA A 4 -15.35 7.17 -5.13
C ALA A 4 -14.48 8.27 -5.74
N LYS A 5 -14.06 9.23 -4.89
CA LYS A 5 -12.96 10.14 -5.19
C LYS A 5 -11.64 9.43 -4.89
N VAL A 6 -10.62 9.60 -5.72
CA VAL A 6 -9.37 8.84 -5.63
C VAL A 6 -8.17 9.75 -5.41
N ALA A 7 -7.49 9.60 -4.27
CA ALA A 7 -6.16 10.14 -4.06
C ALA A 7 -5.12 9.13 -4.55
N GLN A 8 -4.46 9.41 -5.66
CA GLN A 8 -3.41 8.55 -6.20
C GLN A 8 -2.05 9.01 -5.70
N ASN A 9 -1.37 8.17 -4.92
CA ASN A 9 -0.01 8.43 -4.48
C ASN A 9 1.01 7.87 -5.47
N TYR A 10 2.08 8.62 -5.69
CA TYR A 10 3.30 8.20 -6.39
C TYR A 10 4.54 8.79 -5.71
N PHE A 11 5.74 8.27 -6.04
CA PHE A 11 6.97 8.83 -5.48
C PHE A 11 8.05 9.09 -6.54
N HIS A 12 8.45 8.08 -7.32
CA HIS A 12 9.62 8.20 -8.22
C HIS A 12 9.28 8.55 -9.67
N ASN A 13 8.34 7.86 -10.29
CA ASN A 13 8.06 8.00 -11.72
C ASN A 13 6.83 8.87 -11.96
N GLU A 14 7.05 10.18 -12.04
CA GLU A 14 5.98 11.16 -12.23
C GLU A 14 5.31 11.04 -13.60
N GLU A 15 6.08 10.79 -14.66
CA GLU A 15 5.57 10.66 -16.03
C GLU A 15 4.59 9.47 -16.12
N ARG A 16 5.00 8.29 -15.62
CA ARG A 16 4.15 7.12 -15.59
C ARG A 16 2.92 7.31 -14.70
N ALA A 17 3.08 7.99 -13.57
CA ALA A 17 1.98 8.32 -12.69
C ALA A 17 0.97 9.25 -13.36
N ALA A 18 1.46 10.28 -14.09
CA ALA A 18 0.62 11.20 -14.84
C ALA A 18 -0.15 10.50 -15.98
N GLN A 19 0.51 9.58 -16.70
CA GLN A 19 -0.16 8.77 -17.73
C GLN A 19 -1.28 7.92 -17.14
N ALA A 20 -1.00 7.15 -16.07
CA ALA A 20 -1.99 6.33 -15.40
C ALA A 20 -3.14 7.17 -14.82
N PHE A 21 -2.85 8.39 -14.35
CA PHE A 21 -3.87 9.30 -13.86
C PHE A 21 -4.72 9.89 -14.99
N ALA A 22 -4.14 10.17 -16.16
CA ALA A 22 -4.90 10.59 -17.33
C ALA A 22 -5.90 9.52 -17.78
N GLU A 23 -5.48 8.25 -17.85
CA GLU A 23 -6.37 7.11 -18.14
C GLU A 23 -7.49 6.97 -17.08
N PHE A 24 -7.16 7.22 -15.80
CA PHE A 24 -8.16 7.26 -14.74
C PHE A 24 -9.17 8.38 -14.97
N GLN A 25 -8.74 9.59 -15.33
CA GLN A 25 -9.63 10.74 -15.59
C GLN A 25 -10.57 10.51 -16.77
N GLU A 26 -10.14 9.77 -17.81
CA GLU A 26 -11.00 9.37 -18.94
C GLU A 26 -12.23 8.56 -18.50
N THR A 27 -12.18 7.91 -17.34
CA THR A 27 -13.34 7.20 -16.77
C THR A 27 -14.43 8.14 -16.23
N GLY A 28 -14.17 9.44 -16.16
CA GLY A 28 -15.04 10.45 -15.55
C GLY A 28 -15.04 10.45 -14.03
N ALA A 29 -14.09 9.72 -13.40
CA ALA A 29 -13.97 9.68 -11.94
C ALA A 29 -13.21 10.91 -11.41
N GLU A 30 -13.59 11.38 -10.22
CA GLU A 30 -12.96 12.50 -9.52
C GLU A 30 -11.71 11.98 -8.75
N GLY A 31 -10.60 12.73 -8.84
CA GLY A 31 -9.40 12.39 -8.09
C GLY A 31 -8.28 13.41 -8.24
N ALA A 32 -7.19 13.18 -7.50
CA ALA A 32 -5.97 13.98 -7.56
C ALA A 32 -4.73 13.11 -7.33
N MET A 33 -3.57 13.59 -7.83
CA MET A 33 -2.27 12.94 -7.62
C MET A 33 -1.49 13.63 -6.50
N PHE A 34 -0.81 12.83 -5.70
CA PHE A 34 0.02 13.32 -4.60
C PHE A 34 1.38 12.62 -4.61
N ARG A 35 2.45 13.41 -4.57
CA ARG A 35 3.80 12.88 -4.47
C ARG A 35 4.22 12.73 -3.01
N ALA A 36 4.41 11.49 -2.55
CA ALA A 36 4.87 11.22 -1.19
C ALA A 36 5.58 9.86 -1.10
N ASP A 37 6.67 9.82 -0.32
CA ASP A 37 7.30 8.58 0.12
C ASP A 37 6.48 8.01 1.29
N VAL A 38 5.83 6.88 1.07
CA VAL A 38 4.99 6.23 2.07
C VAL A 38 5.79 5.53 3.18
N THR A 39 7.11 5.46 3.06
CA THR A 39 8.01 4.96 4.11
C THR A 39 8.51 6.05 5.05
N ASP A 40 8.19 7.32 4.77
CA ASP A 40 8.51 8.49 5.59
C ASP A 40 7.26 9.05 6.28
N GLU A 41 7.32 9.18 7.61
CA GLU A 41 6.16 9.58 8.42
C GLU A 41 5.69 11.02 8.11
N ALA A 42 6.63 11.95 7.88
CA ALA A 42 6.28 13.34 7.56
C ALA A 42 5.59 13.44 6.19
N ASN A 43 6.08 12.68 5.19
CA ASN A 43 5.45 12.58 3.88
C ASN A 43 4.05 11.98 3.95
N VAL A 44 3.85 10.92 4.73
CA VAL A 44 2.54 10.29 4.92
C VAL A 44 1.55 11.26 5.57
N ASN A 45 1.96 11.95 6.63
CA ASN A 45 1.10 12.92 7.31
C ASN A 45 0.69 14.08 6.37
N ARG A 46 1.63 14.59 5.59
CA ARG A 46 1.36 15.61 4.57
C ARG A 46 0.42 15.08 3.48
N LEU A 47 0.67 13.89 2.94
CA LEU A 47 -0.18 13.24 1.94
C LEU A 47 -1.63 13.14 2.41
N VAL A 48 -1.85 12.65 3.63
CA VAL A 48 -3.20 12.48 4.19
C VAL A 48 -3.87 13.84 4.41
N ALA A 49 -3.14 14.86 4.87
CA ALA A 49 -3.68 16.21 5.05
C ALA A 49 -4.10 16.84 3.71
N GLU A 50 -3.21 16.83 2.71
CA GLU A 50 -3.48 17.39 1.37
C GLU A 50 -4.63 16.65 0.66
N ALA A 51 -4.66 15.32 0.74
CA ALA A 51 -5.74 14.52 0.16
C ALA A 51 -7.09 14.82 0.85
N THR A 52 -7.08 14.97 2.18
CA THR A 52 -8.28 15.31 2.95
C THR A 52 -8.80 16.71 2.62
N GLU A 53 -7.91 17.68 2.46
CA GLU A 53 -8.27 19.04 2.09
C GLU A 53 -8.90 19.10 0.69
N GLN A 54 -8.32 18.39 -0.27
CA GLN A 54 -8.73 18.46 -1.68
C GLN A 54 -9.92 17.58 -2.03
N LEU A 55 -10.01 16.37 -1.46
CA LEU A 55 -10.98 15.36 -1.86
C LEU A 55 -11.97 14.97 -0.77
N GLY A 56 -11.72 15.41 0.44
CA GLY A 56 -12.46 15.01 1.65
C GLY A 56 -11.75 13.90 2.43
N PRO A 57 -12.26 13.55 3.61
CA PRO A 57 -11.67 12.55 4.48
C PRO A 57 -11.51 11.18 3.81
N ILE A 58 -10.49 10.45 4.22
CA ILE A 58 -10.15 9.14 3.64
C ILE A 58 -10.93 8.04 4.36
N ASP A 59 -11.87 7.44 3.65
CA ASP A 59 -12.72 6.35 4.12
C ASP A 59 -12.17 4.96 3.79
N ILE A 60 -11.45 4.87 2.67
CA ILE A 60 -10.90 3.63 2.14
C ILE A 60 -9.44 3.86 1.79
N VAL A 61 -8.55 2.98 2.26
CA VAL A 61 -7.15 2.99 1.87
C VAL A 61 -6.74 1.67 1.25
N VAL A 62 -6.00 1.75 0.13
CA VAL A 62 -5.40 0.60 -0.54
C VAL A 62 -3.88 0.72 -0.44
N LEU A 63 -3.27 -0.17 0.32
CA LEU A 63 -1.83 -0.22 0.58
C LEU A 63 -1.16 -1.08 -0.49
N ASN A 64 -0.84 -0.43 -1.63
CA ASN A 64 -0.35 -1.08 -2.85
C ASN A 64 1.12 -0.74 -3.18
N ALA A 65 1.72 0.28 -2.55
CA ALA A 65 3.09 0.70 -2.85
C ALA A 65 4.07 -0.47 -2.71
N THR A 66 4.94 -0.61 -3.70
CA THR A 66 5.89 -1.71 -3.78
C THR A 66 7.21 -1.24 -4.40
N PRO A 67 8.38 -1.65 -3.86
CA PRO A 67 9.67 -1.45 -4.49
C PRO A 67 9.96 -2.59 -5.47
N ASP A 68 11.13 -2.53 -6.14
CA ASP A 68 11.66 -3.66 -6.88
C ASP A 68 11.97 -4.83 -5.95
N GLN A 69 11.73 -6.05 -6.44
CA GLN A 69 11.83 -7.29 -5.66
C GLN A 69 12.71 -8.31 -6.41
N PRO A 70 14.03 -8.10 -6.49
CA PRO A 70 14.92 -9.07 -7.10
C PRO A 70 14.94 -10.38 -6.30
N GLN A 71 14.85 -11.50 -7.02
CA GLN A 71 15.03 -12.83 -6.44
C GLN A 71 16.51 -13.15 -6.35
N LYS A 72 17.00 -13.40 -5.13
CA LYS A 72 18.41 -13.70 -4.86
C LYS A 72 18.54 -14.78 -3.79
N PRO A 73 19.61 -15.60 -3.79
CA PRO A 73 20.01 -16.40 -2.64
C PRO A 73 20.21 -15.52 -1.40
N ILE A 74 20.05 -16.07 -0.21
CA ILE A 74 20.11 -15.29 1.04
C ILE A 74 21.46 -14.62 1.26
N GLU A 75 22.54 -15.25 0.81
CA GLU A 75 23.91 -14.74 0.89
C GLU A 75 24.17 -13.50 0.02
N ASP A 76 23.34 -13.25 -0.99
CA ASP A 76 23.46 -12.14 -1.92
C ASP A 76 22.60 -10.91 -1.53
N TYR A 77 21.82 -11.02 -0.45
CA TYR A 77 21.13 -9.87 0.12
C TYR A 77 21.99 -9.17 1.17
N ASP A 78 22.07 -7.86 1.12
CA ASP A 78 22.50 -7.06 2.24
C ASP A 78 21.33 -6.70 3.17
N TRP A 79 21.65 -6.27 4.39
CA TRP A 79 20.62 -5.88 5.34
C TRP A 79 19.84 -4.63 4.92
N ALA A 80 20.45 -3.70 4.18
CA ALA A 80 19.80 -2.49 3.71
C ALA A 80 18.64 -2.85 2.76
N PHE A 81 18.85 -3.82 1.86
CA PHE A 81 17.76 -4.33 1.00
C PHE A 81 16.67 -5.02 1.82
N TYR A 82 17.07 -5.87 2.78
CA TYR A 82 16.09 -6.52 3.68
C TYR A 82 15.25 -5.49 4.43
N GLN A 83 15.89 -4.45 4.97
CA GLN A 83 15.22 -3.34 5.66
C GLN A 83 14.26 -2.61 4.73
N SER A 84 14.62 -2.36 3.47
CA SER A 84 13.74 -1.72 2.51
C SER A 84 12.44 -2.51 2.28
N MET A 85 12.51 -3.85 2.23
CA MET A 85 11.32 -4.69 2.14
C MET A 85 10.42 -4.53 3.37
N LEU A 86 11.01 -4.48 4.58
CA LEU A 86 10.26 -4.23 5.81
C LEU A 86 9.65 -2.82 5.82
N ASP A 87 10.38 -1.82 5.34
CA ASP A 87 9.88 -0.45 5.27
C ASP A 87 8.65 -0.33 4.35
N PHE A 88 8.68 -0.98 3.19
CA PHE A 88 7.53 -0.95 2.28
C PHE A 88 6.35 -1.79 2.74
N PHE A 89 6.58 -2.98 3.32
CA PHE A 89 5.48 -3.92 3.60
C PHE A 89 5.03 -3.98 5.06
N ILE A 90 5.77 -3.32 5.98
CA ILE A 90 5.42 -3.21 7.40
C ILE A 90 5.28 -1.75 7.83
N LYS A 91 6.36 -0.95 7.68
CA LYS A 91 6.38 0.44 8.14
C LYS A 91 5.37 1.30 7.36
N SER A 92 5.33 1.21 6.03
CA SER A 92 4.38 1.98 5.21
C SER A 92 2.91 1.67 5.57
N PRO A 93 2.45 0.41 5.62
CA PRO A 93 1.11 0.07 6.11
C PRO A 93 0.81 0.63 7.50
N PHE A 94 1.77 0.56 8.42
CA PHE A 94 1.62 1.11 9.76
C PHE A 94 1.45 2.63 9.74
N LEU A 95 2.31 3.37 9.04
CA LEU A 95 2.27 4.83 8.98
C LEU A 95 0.97 5.34 8.32
N VAL A 96 0.61 4.79 7.15
CA VAL A 96 -0.60 5.21 6.44
C VAL A 96 -1.85 4.88 7.26
N THR A 97 -1.91 3.69 7.85
CA THR A 97 -3.03 3.32 8.73
C THR A 97 -3.17 4.31 9.89
N ARG A 98 -2.08 4.60 10.61
CA ARG A 98 -2.11 5.58 11.72
C ARG A 98 -2.64 6.95 11.29
N ALA A 99 -2.26 7.40 10.11
CA ALA A 99 -2.63 8.73 9.63
C ALA A 99 -4.13 8.83 9.29
N VAL A 100 -4.76 7.78 8.77
CA VAL A 100 -6.19 7.79 8.39
C VAL A 100 -7.12 7.35 9.53
N LEU A 101 -6.59 6.64 10.52
CA LEU A 101 -7.38 5.98 11.57
C LEU A 101 -8.21 6.94 12.45
N PRO A 102 -7.75 8.16 12.83
CA PRO A 102 -8.56 9.07 13.64
C PRO A 102 -9.93 9.37 13.02
N HIS A 103 -9.97 9.68 11.72
CA HIS A 103 -11.22 9.92 11.01
C HIS A 103 -12.10 8.67 10.95
N MET A 104 -11.53 7.52 10.55
CA MET A 104 -12.26 6.26 10.47
C MET A 104 -12.89 5.85 11.82
N LYS A 105 -12.17 6.04 12.93
CA LYS A 105 -12.70 5.78 14.29
C LYS A 105 -13.83 6.75 14.65
N GLN A 106 -13.68 8.03 14.34
CA GLN A 106 -14.68 9.05 14.62
C GLN A 106 -16.02 8.74 13.95
N GLN A 107 -16.00 8.33 12.68
CA GLN A 107 -17.22 7.98 11.93
C GLN A 107 -17.69 6.54 12.14
N LYS A 108 -16.91 5.70 12.85
CA LYS A 108 -17.15 4.26 13.05
C LYS A 108 -17.33 3.50 11.74
N TRP A 109 -16.50 3.83 10.77
CA TRP A 109 -16.46 3.18 9.46
C TRP A 109 -15.12 3.41 8.78
N GLY A 110 -14.59 2.38 8.12
CA GLY A 110 -13.38 2.45 7.33
C GLY A 110 -13.06 1.13 6.65
N ARG A 111 -12.28 1.20 5.57
CA ARG A 111 -11.81 0.01 4.85
C ARG A 111 -10.32 0.12 4.57
N ILE A 112 -9.55 -0.80 5.12
CA ILE A 112 -8.11 -0.90 4.92
C ILE A 112 -7.85 -2.16 4.10
N ILE A 113 -7.24 -2.02 2.94
CA ILE A 113 -7.00 -3.09 1.99
C ILE A 113 -5.50 -3.19 1.74
N ASN A 114 -4.87 -4.27 2.22
CA ASN A 114 -3.48 -4.59 1.95
C ASN A 114 -3.35 -5.39 0.66
N ILE A 115 -2.44 -5.01 -0.23
CA ILE A 115 -2.05 -5.86 -1.35
C ILE A 115 -0.91 -6.76 -0.89
N GLY A 116 -1.26 -7.98 -0.54
CA GLY A 116 -0.36 -9.04 -0.12
C GLY A 116 0.29 -9.76 -1.30
N SER A 117 0.54 -11.04 -1.13
CA SER A 117 1.00 -11.97 -2.17
C SER A 117 0.81 -13.39 -1.67
N GLU A 118 0.64 -14.34 -2.56
CA GLU A 118 0.61 -15.77 -2.20
C GLU A 118 2.00 -16.32 -1.81
N VAL A 119 3.08 -15.61 -2.15
CA VAL A 119 4.47 -16.10 -1.98
C VAL A 119 4.82 -16.48 -0.54
N PHE A 120 4.21 -15.84 0.47
CA PHE A 120 4.49 -16.17 1.86
C PHE A 120 3.87 -17.50 2.28
N HIS A 121 2.74 -17.90 1.68
CA HIS A 121 2.15 -19.22 1.88
C HIS A 121 2.96 -20.31 1.20
N LEU A 122 3.48 -20.01 -0.02
CA LEU A 122 4.22 -20.95 -0.84
C LEU A 122 5.68 -21.12 -0.42
N GLY A 123 6.26 -20.13 0.27
CA GLY A 123 7.69 -20.13 0.62
C GLY A 123 8.59 -20.10 -0.62
N VAL A 124 8.27 -19.28 -1.60
CA VAL A 124 8.95 -19.21 -2.90
C VAL A 124 10.44 -18.91 -2.74
N LYS A 125 11.29 -19.69 -3.41
CA LYS A 125 12.75 -19.54 -3.46
C LYS A 125 13.23 -18.97 -4.79
N PRO A 126 14.38 -18.28 -4.85
CA PRO A 126 15.14 -17.65 -3.76
C PRO A 126 14.57 -16.26 -3.49
N PHE A 127 13.77 -16.05 -2.44
CA PHE A 127 12.98 -14.82 -2.28
C PHE A 127 12.75 -14.44 -0.82
N THR A 128 13.70 -14.78 0.07
CA THR A 128 13.50 -14.69 1.52
C THR A 128 13.11 -13.30 2.03
N ALA A 129 13.70 -12.22 1.50
CA ALA A 129 13.42 -10.85 1.95
C ALA A 129 11.95 -10.45 1.71
N TYR A 130 11.46 -10.67 0.49
CA TYR A 130 10.09 -10.36 0.12
C TYR A 130 9.08 -11.27 0.82
N VAL A 131 9.36 -12.57 0.87
CA VAL A 131 8.50 -13.56 1.56
C VAL A 131 8.38 -13.24 3.04
N ALA A 132 9.48 -12.90 3.72
CA ALA A 132 9.47 -12.50 5.13
C ALA A 132 8.63 -11.23 5.36
N ALA A 133 8.81 -10.21 4.52
CA ALA A 133 8.07 -8.96 4.64
C ALA A 133 6.56 -9.15 4.37
N LYS A 134 6.19 -9.94 3.37
CA LYS A 134 4.77 -10.26 3.08
C LYS A 134 4.14 -11.16 4.15
N GLY A 135 4.90 -12.05 4.76
CA GLY A 135 4.46 -12.80 5.94
C GLY A 135 4.18 -11.90 7.13
N GLY A 136 5.07 -10.95 7.41
CA GLY A 136 4.89 -9.92 8.43
C GLY A 136 3.67 -9.02 8.14
N GLN A 137 3.48 -8.60 6.89
CA GLN A 137 2.30 -7.83 6.47
C GLN A 137 0.99 -8.60 6.73
N ASN A 138 0.97 -9.92 6.48
CA ASN A 138 -0.19 -10.75 6.80
C ASN A 138 -0.47 -10.81 8.32
N GLY A 139 0.57 -10.95 9.14
CA GLY A 139 0.44 -10.89 10.60
C GLY A 139 -0.12 -9.54 11.07
N PHE A 140 0.42 -8.43 10.58
CA PHE A 140 -0.09 -7.08 10.81
C PHE A 140 -1.57 -6.95 10.43
N ASN A 141 -1.94 -7.38 9.21
CA ASN A 141 -3.32 -7.32 8.71
C ASN A 141 -4.30 -8.06 9.64
N ARG A 142 -3.96 -9.28 10.07
CA ARG A 142 -4.82 -10.10 10.93
C ARG A 142 -5.00 -9.50 12.32
N SER A 143 -3.91 -9.05 12.95
CA SER A 143 -3.97 -8.41 14.26
C SER A 143 -4.79 -7.12 14.23
N LEU A 144 -4.53 -6.28 13.24
CA LEU A 144 -5.23 -5.00 13.06
C LEU A 144 -6.73 -5.19 12.79
N ALA A 145 -7.11 -6.23 12.05
CA ALA A 145 -8.51 -6.55 11.80
C ALA A 145 -9.29 -6.84 13.10
N HIS A 146 -8.68 -7.56 14.03
CA HIS A 146 -9.28 -7.81 15.36
C HIS A 146 -9.35 -6.53 16.20
N GLU A 147 -8.27 -5.73 16.22
CA GLU A 147 -8.18 -4.48 16.98
C GLU A 147 -9.24 -3.45 16.54
N LEU A 148 -9.52 -3.37 15.24
CA LEU A 148 -10.40 -2.34 14.68
C LEU A 148 -11.87 -2.77 14.50
N ALA A 149 -12.20 -4.02 14.78
CA ALA A 149 -13.54 -4.56 14.60
C ALA A 149 -14.62 -3.79 15.37
N GLU A 150 -14.34 -3.37 16.61
CA GLU A 150 -15.25 -2.58 17.44
C GLU A 150 -15.62 -1.22 16.84
N TRP A 151 -14.79 -0.70 15.92
CA TRP A 151 -15.00 0.57 15.22
C TRP A 151 -15.68 0.41 13.87
N ASN A 152 -16.15 -0.79 13.53
CA ASN A 152 -16.70 -1.10 12.20
C ASN A 152 -15.71 -0.78 11.05
N ILE A 153 -14.42 -0.88 11.33
CA ILE A 153 -13.33 -0.75 10.36
C ILE A 153 -12.88 -2.15 9.98
N THR A 154 -12.94 -2.48 8.70
CA THR A 154 -12.45 -3.78 8.21
C THR A 154 -11.05 -3.65 7.65
N VAL A 155 -10.21 -4.66 7.92
CA VAL A 155 -8.86 -4.77 7.41
C VAL A 155 -8.76 -6.09 6.66
N ASN A 156 -8.53 -5.99 5.35
CA ASN A 156 -8.50 -7.16 4.47
C ASN A 156 -7.21 -7.19 3.66
N MET A 157 -6.89 -8.37 3.15
CA MET A 157 -5.75 -8.57 2.26
C MET A 157 -6.22 -9.22 0.96
N VAL A 158 -5.78 -8.65 -0.15
CA VAL A 158 -5.81 -9.30 -1.46
C VAL A 158 -4.44 -9.94 -1.66
N ALA A 159 -4.38 -11.24 -1.86
CA ALA A 159 -3.13 -11.99 -2.05
C ALA A 159 -3.06 -12.50 -3.51
N PRO A 160 -2.60 -11.65 -4.44
CA PRO A 160 -2.48 -12.07 -5.83
C PRO A 160 -1.41 -13.14 -5.99
N GLY A 161 -1.63 -14.01 -6.97
CA GLY A 161 -0.59 -14.85 -7.54
C GLY A 161 0.30 -14.07 -8.50
N TRP A 162 0.88 -14.75 -9.45
CA TRP A 162 1.70 -14.09 -10.47
C TRP A 162 0.81 -13.32 -11.45
N ILE A 163 1.01 -11.99 -11.51
CA ILE A 163 0.32 -11.10 -12.45
C ILE A 163 1.35 -10.58 -13.45
N PRO A 164 1.16 -10.80 -14.77
CA PRO A 164 2.02 -10.19 -15.79
C PRO A 164 1.94 -8.66 -15.69
N VAL A 165 3.10 -8.02 -15.67
CA VAL A 165 3.22 -6.56 -15.74
C VAL A 165 4.32 -6.23 -16.76
N GLU A 166 4.34 -5.00 -17.27
CA GLU A 166 5.27 -4.54 -18.32
C GLU A 166 6.73 -4.95 -18.11
N ARG A 167 7.23 -4.94 -16.86
CA ARG A 167 8.59 -5.39 -16.53
C ARG A 167 8.85 -6.88 -16.77
N HIS A 168 7.83 -7.69 -17.04
CA HIS A 168 7.93 -9.13 -17.32
C HIS A 168 7.88 -9.44 -18.83
N GLU A 169 7.70 -8.42 -19.67
CA GLU A 169 7.60 -8.58 -21.13
C GLU A 169 8.95 -8.44 -21.84
N ASN A 170 10.06 -8.21 -21.08
CA ASN A 170 11.44 -8.07 -21.59
C ASN A 170 12.35 -9.22 -21.12
#